data_67ee9958659d61cdb4dfaef5a73f3347
#
_entry.id   67ee9958659d61cdb4dfaef5a73f3347
#
_cell.length_a   1.000
_cell.length_b   1.000
_cell.length_c   1.000
_cell.angle_alpha   90.00
_cell.angle_beta   90.00
_cell.angle_gamma   90.00
#
_symmetry.space_group_name_H-M   'P 1'
#
loop_
_entity.id
_entity.type
_entity.pdbx_description
1 polymer ?
#
loop_
_entity_poly.entity_id
_entity_poly.type
_entity_poly.pdbx_seq_one_letter_code
_entity_poly.pdbx_strand_id
1 'polypeptide(L)'
;MTNLLYSLRIFNERLEGFFIGLFESSEKARQVAEHYLFALPGFRDYPCTYEIAEKLVVGIIGQSQKVHMIWGWDEDAEGDETDVWSSACYADLSEAQRAMGAAKRRMNKQEWSLDTYQIGQCHWTEGFTRVFYSG
;
A
#
# COMPACT_ATOMS: atom_id res chain seq x y z
N MET A 1 -23.26 -3.42 1.99
CA MET A 1 -22.14 -4.22 1.50
C MET A 1 -21.07 -3.27 0.97
N THR A 2 -19.87 -3.34 1.50
CA THR A 2 -18.79 -2.45 1.10
C THR A 2 -18.13 -2.99 -0.16
N ASN A 3 -18.16 -2.23 -1.24
CA ASN A 3 -17.45 -2.56 -2.46
C ASN A 3 -16.24 -1.63 -2.69
N LEU A 4 -15.92 -0.82 -1.71
CA LEU A 4 -14.77 0.07 -1.72
C LEU A 4 -13.94 -0.14 -0.46
N LEU A 5 -12.62 -0.10 -0.61
CA LEU A 5 -11.67 0.01 0.48
C LEU A 5 -10.81 1.24 0.23
N TYR A 6 -10.11 1.67 1.26
CA TYR A 6 -9.29 2.87 1.22
C TYR A 6 -7.87 2.50 1.57
N SER A 7 -6.95 2.65 0.61
CA SER A 7 -5.54 2.37 0.84
C SER A 7 -4.85 3.62 1.36
N LEU A 8 -4.03 3.42 2.39
CA LEU A 8 -3.26 4.51 2.98
C LEU A 8 -1.78 4.27 2.72
N ARG A 9 -1.14 5.27 2.12
CA ARG A 9 0.31 5.31 1.95
C ARG A 9 0.83 6.61 2.55
N ILE A 10 1.99 6.53 3.19
CA ILE A 10 2.68 7.71 3.72
C ILE A 10 3.99 7.85 2.96
N PHE A 11 4.34 9.10 2.62
CA PHE A 11 5.55 9.43 1.87
C PHE A 11 6.40 10.39 2.68
N ASN A 12 7.70 10.15 2.71
CA ASN A 12 8.63 11.10 3.33
C ASN A 12 9.10 12.14 2.29
N GLU A 13 9.99 13.05 2.70
CA GLU A 13 10.48 14.11 1.82
C GLU A 13 11.33 13.59 0.66
N ARG A 14 11.78 12.35 0.73
CA ARG A 14 12.51 11.67 -0.36
C ARG A 14 11.59 10.93 -1.30
N LEU A 15 10.28 11.05 -1.10
CA LEU A 15 9.24 10.34 -1.85
C LEU A 15 9.29 8.82 -1.70
N GLU A 16 9.92 8.34 -0.62
CA GLU A 16 9.83 6.94 -0.26
C GLU A 16 8.43 6.67 0.27
N GLY A 17 7.78 5.65 -0.28
CA GLY A 17 6.40 5.31 0.06
C GLY A 17 6.31 4.15 1.01
N PHE A 18 5.42 4.27 1.99
CA PHE A 18 5.15 3.23 2.97
C PHE A 18 3.66 2.87 2.89
N PHE A 19 3.37 1.63 2.54
CA PHE A 19 1.99 1.17 2.54
C PHE A 19 1.57 0.82 3.98
N ILE A 20 0.57 1.52 4.49
CA ILE A 20 0.15 1.36 5.88
C ILE A 20 -0.97 0.33 6.01
N GLY A 21 -1.96 0.37 5.13
CA GLY A 21 -3.05 -0.60 5.21
C GLY A 21 -4.24 -0.27 4.34
N LEU A 22 -5.23 -1.15 4.42
CA LEU A 22 -6.53 -1.02 3.76
C LEU A 22 -7.60 -0.87 4.82
N PHE A 23 -8.47 0.13 4.66
CA PHE A 23 -9.46 0.48 5.66
C PHE A 23 -10.85 0.55 5.04
N GLU A 24 -11.89 0.37 5.86
CA GLU A 24 -13.28 0.37 5.41
C GLU A 24 -13.81 1.78 5.14
N SER A 25 -13.15 2.81 5.66
CA SER A 25 -13.56 4.20 5.44
C SER A 25 -12.36 5.10 5.27
N SER A 26 -12.56 6.19 4.52
CA SER A 26 -11.52 7.21 4.36
C SER A 26 -11.22 7.91 5.68
N GLU A 27 -12.22 8.06 6.54
CA GLU A 27 -12.04 8.67 7.85
C GLU A 27 -11.12 7.82 8.73
N LYS A 28 -11.32 6.49 8.73
CA LYS A 28 -10.44 5.59 9.49
C LYS A 28 -9.01 5.67 8.97
N ALA A 29 -8.83 5.68 7.65
CA ALA A 29 -7.51 5.80 7.05
C ALA A 29 -6.84 7.12 7.47
N ARG A 30 -7.59 8.22 7.47
CA ARG A 30 -7.07 9.52 7.88
C ARG A 30 -6.65 9.54 9.35
N GLN A 31 -7.48 8.96 10.22
CA GLN A 31 -7.16 8.87 11.64
C GLN A 31 -5.86 8.11 11.88
N VAL A 32 -5.67 7.02 11.15
CA VAL A 32 -4.44 6.23 11.24
C VAL A 32 -3.25 7.05 10.74
N ALA A 33 -3.40 7.74 9.59
CA ALA A 33 -2.34 8.57 9.04
C ALA A 33 -1.91 9.66 10.03
N GLU A 34 -2.86 10.36 10.62
CA GLU A 34 -2.58 11.44 11.58
C GLU A 34 -1.86 10.89 12.81
N HIS A 35 -2.26 9.71 13.29
CA HIS A 35 -1.58 9.07 14.40
C HIS A 35 -0.12 8.75 14.06
N TYR A 36 0.14 8.21 12.87
CA TYR A 36 1.49 7.89 12.43
C TYR A 36 2.37 9.13 12.37
N LEU A 37 1.87 10.19 11.78
CA LEU A 37 2.63 11.43 11.62
C LEU A 37 2.89 12.12 12.95
N PHE A 38 2.03 11.89 13.93
CA PHE A 38 2.18 12.52 15.26
C PHE A 38 3.05 11.68 16.20
N ALA A 39 2.94 10.36 16.18
CA ALA A 39 3.43 9.51 17.26
C ALA A 39 4.55 8.53 16.87
N LEU A 40 4.62 8.09 15.62
CA LEU A 40 5.52 6.98 15.29
C LEU A 40 6.89 7.45 14.80
N PRO A 41 7.96 6.77 15.26
CA PRO A 41 9.33 7.12 14.85
C PRO A 41 9.50 7.16 13.32
N GLY A 42 10.28 8.07 12.85
CA GLY A 42 10.48 8.30 11.42
C GLY A 42 9.36 9.14 10.84
N PHE A 43 8.12 8.67 10.93
CA PHE A 43 6.97 9.42 10.40
C PHE A 43 6.77 10.77 11.09
N ARG A 44 7.00 10.83 12.40
CA ARG A 44 6.92 12.09 13.15
C ARG A 44 8.19 12.93 13.04
N ASP A 45 9.33 12.29 12.73
CA ASP A 45 10.65 12.92 12.81
C ASP A 45 11.07 13.61 11.51
N TYR A 46 10.47 13.22 10.39
CA TYR A 46 10.78 13.75 9.07
C TYR A 46 9.51 14.31 8.42
N PRO A 47 9.65 15.26 7.49
CA PRO A 47 8.48 15.77 6.77
C PRO A 47 7.80 14.65 5.98
N CYS A 48 6.58 14.32 6.36
CA CYS A 48 5.82 13.26 5.70
C CYS A 48 4.45 13.77 5.28
N THR A 49 3.94 13.20 4.20
CA THR A 49 2.58 13.42 3.72
C THR A 49 1.90 12.07 3.52
N TYR A 50 0.59 12.06 3.41
CA TYR A 50 -0.13 10.80 3.17
C TYR A 50 -1.10 10.94 2.01
N GLU A 51 -1.42 9.78 1.44
CA GLU A 51 -2.35 9.65 0.34
C GLU A 51 -3.35 8.55 0.66
N ILE A 52 -4.63 8.84 0.48
CA ILE A 52 -5.70 7.86 0.64
C ILE A 52 -6.33 7.66 -0.73
N ALA A 53 -6.30 6.42 -1.21
CA ALA A 53 -6.86 6.07 -2.52
C ALA A 53 -8.02 5.11 -2.36
N GLU A 54 -9.10 5.36 -3.11
CA GLU A 54 -10.21 4.43 -3.17
C GLU A 54 -9.81 3.22 -3.99
N LYS A 55 -10.13 2.02 -3.48
CA LYS A 55 -9.87 0.76 -4.16
C LYS A 55 -11.17 -0.01 -4.31
N LEU A 56 -11.54 -0.33 -5.55
CA LEU A 56 -12.68 -1.21 -5.79
C LEU A 56 -12.41 -2.59 -5.22
N VAL A 57 -13.45 -3.21 -4.69
CA VAL A 57 -13.40 -4.61 -4.26
C VAL A 57 -14.03 -5.45 -5.34
N VAL A 58 -13.31 -6.43 -5.83
CA VAL A 58 -13.79 -7.41 -6.81
C VAL A 58 -14.13 -8.69 -6.06
N GLY A 59 -15.39 -9.08 -6.11
CA GLY A 59 -15.90 -10.25 -5.41
C GLY A 59 -16.48 -9.91 -4.05
N ILE A 60 -16.76 -10.94 -3.27
CA ILE A 60 -17.38 -10.81 -1.95
C ILE A 60 -16.34 -11.16 -0.89
N ILE A 61 -16.06 -10.20 0.00
CA ILE A 61 -15.09 -10.41 1.07
C ILE A 61 -15.66 -11.41 2.07
N GLY A 62 -14.86 -12.43 2.40
CA GLY A 62 -15.25 -13.46 3.35
C GLY A 62 -15.11 -13.02 4.80
N GLN A 63 -15.43 -13.92 5.72
CA GLN A 63 -15.35 -13.64 7.15
C GLN A 63 -13.94 -13.39 7.63
N SER A 64 -12.93 -13.91 6.93
CA SER A 64 -11.53 -13.65 7.27
C SER A 64 -11.11 -12.21 7.02
N GLN A 65 -11.92 -11.43 6.28
CA GLN A 65 -11.64 -10.03 5.97
C GLN A 65 -10.28 -9.84 5.29
N LYS A 66 -9.93 -10.76 4.38
CA LYS A 66 -8.68 -10.70 3.62
C LYS A 66 -8.97 -10.39 2.16
N VAL A 67 -8.09 -9.60 1.57
CA VAL A 67 -8.14 -9.27 0.14
C VAL A 67 -6.74 -9.37 -0.44
N HIS A 68 -6.68 -9.48 -1.77
CA HIS A 68 -5.43 -9.63 -2.51
C HIS A 68 -5.25 -8.43 -3.44
N MET A 69 -4.07 -7.85 -3.46
CA MET A 69 -3.79 -6.69 -4.29
C MET A 69 -2.48 -6.90 -5.04
N ILE A 70 -2.46 -6.44 -6.28
CA ILE A 70 -1.31 -6.56 -7.18
C ILE A 70 -0.55 -5.24 -7.14
N TRP A 71 0.78 -5.34 -7.06
CA TRP A 71 1.69 -4.21 -7.15
C TRP A 71 2.59 -4.39 -8.35
N GLY A 72 2.84 -3.31 -9.06
CA GLY A 72 3.84 -3.27 -10.11
C GLY A 72 4.66 -2.00 -9.99
N TRP A 73 5.97 -2.09 -10.17
CA TRP A 73 6.82 -0.91 -10.06
C TRP A 73 8.07 -1.06 -10.92
N ASP A 74 8.74 0.07 -11.10
CA ASP A 74 10.04 0.13 -11.73
C ASP A 74 11.09 0.49 -10.69
N GLU A 75 12.34 0.26 -10.98
CA GLU A 75 13.44 0.63 -10.11
C GLU A 75 14.36 1.60 -10.85
N ASP A 76 14.83 2.62 -10.12
CA ASP A 76 15.80 3.57 -10.69
C ASP A 76 17.22 3.00 -10.59
N ALA A 77 18.21 3.82 -10.96
CA ALA A 77 19.62 3.40 -10.97
C ALA A 77 20.16 3.05 -9.59
N GLU A 78 19.54 3.59 -8.53
CA GLU A 78 19.91 3.31 -7.14
C GLU A 78 19.13 2.15 -6.54
N GLY A 79 18.20 1.56 -7.30
CA GLY A 79 17.37 0.46 -6.82
C GLY A 79 16.11 0.90 -6.07
N ASP A 80 15.79 2.18 -6.08
CA ASP A 80 14.58 2.69 -5.43
C ASP A 80 13.36 2.46 -6.31
N GLU A 81 12.22 2.18 -5.67
CA GLU A 81 10.96 1.94 -6.36
C GLU A 81 10.44 3.23 -6.98
N THR A 82 10.06 3.17 -8.24
CA THR A 82 9.47 4.28 -8.98
C THR A 82 8.24 3.81 -9.73
N ASP A 83 7.37 4.75 -10.11
CA ASP A 83 6.16 4.47 -10.90
C ASP A 83 5.35 3.31 -10.35
N VAL A 84 5.07 3.33 -9.05
CA VAL A 84 4.33 2.27 -8.38
C VAL A 84 2.87 2.29 -8.81
N TRP A 85 2.40 1.13 -9.28
CA TRP A 85 1.01 0.90 -9.62
C TRP A 85 0.42 -0.15 -8.69
N SER A 86 -0.85 0.02 -8.33
CA SER A 86 -1.57 -0.98 -7.56
C SER A 86 -2.96 -1.22 -8.16
N SER A 87 -3.41 -2.45 -8.03
CA SER A 87 -4.69 -2.90 -8.58
C SER A 87 -5.86 -2.62 -7.64
N ALA A 88 -7.05 -3.00 -8.08
CA ALA A 88 -8.20 -3.19 -7.21
C ALA A 88 -7.89 -4.28 -6.16
N CYS A 89 -8.77 -4.41 -5.18
CA CYS A 89 -8.66 -5.45 -4.16
C CYS A 89 -9.53 -6.63 -4.55
N TYR A 90 -8.94 -7.82 -4.63
CA TYR A 90 -9.64 -9.04 -5.04
C TYR A 90 -9.94 -9.90 -3.82
N ALA A 91 -11.18 -10.31 -3.69
CA ALA A 91 -11.59 -11.20 -2.60
C ALA A 91 -11.11 -12.64 -2.84
N ASP A 92 -10.94 -13.03 -4.10
CA ASP A 92 -10.53 -14.37 -4.51
C ASP A 92 -9.12 -14.37 -5.07
N LEU A 93 -8.26 -15.23 -4.53
CA LEU A 93 -6.86 -15.31 -4.93
C LEU A 93 -6.70 -15.71 -6.40
N SER A 94 -7.50 -16.65 -6.87
CA SER A 94 -7.38 -17.10 -8.27
C SER A 94 -7.77 -16.00 -9.25
N GLU A 95 -8.75 -15.16 -8.92
CA GLU A 95 -9.07 -13.98 -9.74
C GLU A 95 -7.93 -12.96 -9.73
N ALA A 96 -7.32 -12.75 -8.57
CA ALA A 96 -6.17 -11.87 -8.46
C ALA A 96 -5.00 -12.36 -9.32
N GLN A 97 -4.74 -13.66 -9.32
CA GLN A 97 -3.69 -14.26 -10.14
C GLN A 97 -3.95 -14.07 -11.63
N ARG A 98 -5.19 -14.24 -12.07
CA ARG A 98 -5.55 -13.98 -13.48
C ARG A 98 -5.40 -12.52 -13.83
N ALA A 99 -5.81 -11.63 -12.93
CA ALA A 99 -5.68 -10.19 -13.12
C ALA A 99 -4.21 -9.77 -13.21
N MET A 100 -3.34 -10.38 -12.41
CA MET A 100 -1.91 -10.13 -12.45
C MET A 100 -1.32 -10.54 -13.80
N GLY A 101 -1.71 -11.70 -14.32
CA GLY A 101 -1.30 -12.13 -15.64
C GLY A 101 -1.72 -11.14 -16.75
N ALA A 102 -2.95 -10.65 -16.67
CA ALA A 102 -3.44 -9.65 -17.63
C ALA A 102 -2.70 -8.32 -17.49
N ALA A 103 -2.42 -7.88 -16.25
CA ALA A 103 -1.68 -6.65 -16.02
C ALA A 103 -0.26 -6.71 -16.56
N LYS A 104 0.41 -7.85 -16.39
CA LYS A 104 1.76 -8.06 -16.92
C LYS A 104 1.81 -7.97 -18.44
N ARG A 105 0.73 -8.39 -19.12
CA ARG A 105 0.65 -8.28 -20.59
C ARG A 105 0.34 -6.87 -21.04
N ARG A 106 -0.35 -6.08 -20.20
CA ARG A 106 -0.80 -4.73 -20.55
C ARG A 106 0.21 -3.65 -20.17
N MET A 107 0.92 -3.85 -19.07
CA MET A 107 1.85 -2.85 -18.55
C MET A 107 3.27 -3.40 -18.52
N ASN A 108 4.23 -2.50 -18.74
CA ASN A 108 5.64 -2.86 -18.83
C ASN A 108 6.38 -2.47 -17.53
N LYS A 109 5.97 -3.07 -16.41
CA LYS A 109 6.65 -2.86 -15.13
C LYS A 109 7.78 -3.87 -14.97
N GLN A 110 8.86 -3.46 -14.30
CA GLN A 110 10.02 -4.31 -14.07
C GLN A 110 9.76 -5.35 -12.98
N GLU A 111 9.06 -4.96 -11.92
CA GLU A 111 8.82 -5.82 -10.77
C GLU A 111 7.34 -5.94 -10.47
N TRP A 112 6.94 -7.11 -9.97
CA TRP A 112 5.54 -7.42 -9.66
C TRP A 112 5.44 -8.17 -8.35
N SER A 113 4.33 -7.92 -7.62
CA SER A 113 4.03 -8.61 -6.37
C SER A 113 2.52 -8.79 -6.25
N LEU A 114 2.10 -9.90 -5.67
CA LEU A 114 0.71 -10.18 -5.32
C LEU A 114 0.67 -10.44 -3.82
N ASP A 115 0.08 -9.54 -3.08
CA ASP A 115 0.09 -9.57 -1.63
C ASP A 115 -1.31 -9.72 -1.06
N THR A 116 -1.42 -10.41 0.06
CA THR A 116 -2.66 -10.60 0.80
C THR A 116 -2.66 -9.71 2.04
N TYR A 117 -3.75 -8.96 2.22
CA TYR A 117 -3.88 -8.04 3.34
C TYR A 117 -5.12 -8.34 4.16
N GLN A 118 -4.98 -8.23 5.47
CA GLN A 118 -6.09 -8.22 6.40
C GLN A 118 -6.65 -6.79 6.43
N ILE A 119 -7.96 -6.63 6.21
CA ILE A 119 -8.59 -5.31 6.28
C ILE A 119 -8.43 -4.75 7.68
N GLY A 120 -7.99 -3.50 7.77
CA GLY A 120 -7.79 -2.82 9.05
C GLY A 120 -6.45 -3.07 9.71
N GLN A 121 -5.65 -4.00 9.18
CA GLN A 121 -4.32 -4.24 9.73
C GLN A 121 -3.36 -3.14 9.30
N CYS A 122 -2.64 -2.59 10.28
CA CYS A 122 -1.65 -1.55 10.03
C CYS A 122 -0.25 -2.16 9.91
N HIS A 123 0.52 -1.63 8.95
CA HIS A 123 1.91 -2.01 8.72
C HIS A 123 2.82 -0.84 9.13
N TRP A 124 4.09 -1.11 9.31
CA TRP A 124 5.05 -0.10 9.77
C TRP A 124 4.70 0.47 11.14
N THR A 125 4.13 -0.36 12.01
CA THR A 125 3.60 0.08 13.31
C THR A 125 4.69 0.55 14.27
N GLU A 126 5.93 0.17 14.02
CA GLU A 126 7.07 0.62 14.83
C GLU A 126 7.79 1.82 14.21
N GLY A 127 7.23 2.34 13.09
CA GLY A 127 7.83 3.43 12.37
C GLY A 127 8.99 2.97 11.49
N PHE A 128 9.85 3.92 11.13
CA PHE A 128 11.05 3.63 10.35
C PHE A 128 12.25 4.38 10.90
N THR A 129 13.43 3.89 10.58
CA THR A 129 14.69 4.54 10.95
C THR A 129 15.51 4.79 9.70
N ARG A 130 16.40 5.77 9.79
CA ARG A 130 17.37 6.07 8.74
C ARG A 130 18.75 5.68 9.22
N VAL A 131 19.51 5.04 8.35
CA VAL A 131 20.90 4.69 8.63
C VAL A 131 21.77 5.74 7.98
N PHE A 132 22.62 6.36 8.79
CA PHE A 132 23.58 7.34 8.30
C PHE A 132 24.97 6.70 8.32
N TYR A 133 25.63 6.72 7.17
CA TYR A 133 26.98 6.23 7.07
C TYR A 133 27.92 7.43 7.15
N SER A 134 28.79 7.44 8.16
CA SER A 134 29.89 8.38 8.23
C SER A 134 31.05 7.78 7.46
N GLY A 135 31.34 8.39 6.33
CA GLY A 135 32.38 7.85 5.46
C GLY A 135 33.63 8.63 5.45
#